data_9663c4f00770be530cedf7f4b14e9ee6
#
_entry.id   9663c4f00770be530cedf7f4b14e9ee6
#
_cell.length_a   1.000
_cell.length_b   1.000
_cell.length_c   1.000
_cell.angle_alpha   90.00
_cell.angle_beta   90.00
_cell.angle_gamma   90.00
#
_symmetry.space_group_name_H-M   'P 1'
#
loop_
_entity.id
_entity.type
_entity.pdbx_description
1 polymer ?
#
loop_
_entity_poly.entity_id
_entity_poly.type
_entity_poly.pdbx_seq_one_letter_code
_entity_poly.pdbx_strand_id
1 'polypeptide(L)'
;QMLRDGSTDIAIILTEGIVKDITVGNPSKIVQVYVETPLIWGIHVAAQSKYENLAQLEGTKAAISRIGSGSQLMAYVNAGNQKWDANSLSFEIVNTIDGAVTALTEGTADYFMWERFMTQPLVDKGIFRRIADCPTPWPCFVVAVREEILNQNPEIITKILEVINSNTLNFKSLPNIIKKLAV
;
A
#
# COMPACT_ATOMS: atom_id res chain seq x y z
N GLN A 1 -9.98 -3.46 11.28
CA GLN A 1 -11.07 -4.07 12.07
C GLN A 1 -10.62 -4.37 13.51
N MET A 2 -9.49 -5.09 13.72
CA MET A 2 -9.02 -5.56 15.03
C MET A 2 -8.76 -4.44 16.06
N LEU A 3 -8.25 -3.27 15.64
CA LEU A 3 -8.14 -2.10 16.53
C LEU A 3 -9.52 -1.55 16.93
N ARG A 4 -10.51 -1.64 16.03
CA ARG A 4 -11.86 -1.11 16.25
C ARG A 4 -12.66 -1.95 17.25
N ASP A 5 -12.55 -3.28 17.16
CA ASP A 5 -13.28 -4.22 18.01
C ASP A 5 -12.53 -4.61 19.30
N GLY A 6 -11.30 -4.12 19.48
CA GLY A 6 -10.48 -4.35 20.66
C GLY A 6 -9.77 -5.70 20.73
N SER A 7 -9.77 -6.46 19.64
CA SER A 7 -9.00 -7.72 19.57
C SER A 7 -7.49 -7.49 19.39
N THR A 8 -7.09 -6.24 19.10
CA THR A 8 -5.69 -5.78 19.05
C THR A 8 -5.63 -4.37 19.61
N ASP A 9 -4.66 -4.10 20.48
CA ASP A 9 -4.46 -2.81 21.12
C ASP A 9 -3.49 -1.90 20.36
N ILE A 10 -2.49 -2.51 19.70
CA ILE A 10 -1.41 -1.83 18.97
C ILE A 10 -1.23 -2.51 17.62
N ALA A 11 -1.05 -1.75 16.56
CA ALA A 11 -0.76 -2.28 15.24
C ALA A 11 0.29 -1.45 14.49
N ILE A 12 1.17 -2.13 13.76
CA ILE A 12 1.96 -1.54 12.69
C ILE A 12 1.13 -1.72 11.41
N ILE A 13 0.74 -0.64 10.77
CA ILE A 13 -0.27 -0.66 9.71
C ILE A 13 0.05 0.39 8.64
N LEU A 14 -0.42 0.15 7.41
CA LEU A 14 -0.34 1.12 6.31
C LEU A 14 -1.03 2.44 6.69
N THR A 15 -0.33 3.54 6.44
CA THR A 15 -0.75 4.89 6.84
C THR A 15 -2.12 5.25 6.29
N GLU A 16 -2.36 5.06 5.00
CA GLU A 16 -3.64 5.39 4.36
C GLU A 16 -4.81 4.57 4.94
N GLY A 17 -4.55 3.31 5.29
CA GLY A 17 -5.56 2.42 5.84
C GLY A 17 -6.05 2.88 7.21
N ILE A 18 -5.13 3.21 8.11
CA ILE A 18 -5.50 3.65 9.47
C ILE A 18 -6.01 5.08 9.48
N VAL A 19 -5.47 5.99 8.68
CA VAL A 19 -5.98 7.37 8.57
C VAL A 19 -7.44 7.34 8.14
N LYS A 20 -7.76 6.61 7.06
CA LYS A 20 -9.15 6.44 6.61
C LYS A 20 -10.03 5.87 7.72
N ASP A 21 -9.57 4.84 8.43
CA ASP A 21 -10.38 4.18 9.47
C ASP A 21 -10.63 5.11 10.67
N ILE A 22 -9.65 5.92 11.07
CA ILE A 22 -9.80 6.95 12.11
C ILE A 22 -10.83 8.01 11.68
N THR A 23 -10.77 8.48 10.43
CA THR A 23 -11.74 9.50 9.94
C THR A 23 -13.19 9.03 9.93
N VAL A 24 -13.42 7.72 9.92
CA VAL A 24 -14.76 7.11 10.03
C VAL A 24 -15.03 6.49 11.42
N GLY A 25 -14.34 6.98 12.45
CA GLY A 25 -14.65 6.72 13.86
C GLY A 25 -13.94 5.51 14.47
N ASN A 26 -12.79 5.08 13.95
CA ASN A 26 -11.94 4.14 14.70
C ASN A 26 -11.30 4.89 15.88
N PRO A 27 -11.48 4.42 17.15
CA PRO A 27 -10.95 5.08 18.34
C PRO A 27 -9.47 4.75 18.56
N SER A 28 -8.64 5.08 17.59
CA SER A 28 -7.19 4.87 17.65
C SER A 28 -6.44 6.16 17.30
N LYS A 29 -5.21 6.26 17.76
CA LYS A 29 -4.28 7.34 17.43
C LYS A 29 -3.03 6.79 16.79
N ILE A 30 -2.49 7.50 15.81
CA ILE A 30 -1.15 7.29 15.29
C ILE A 30 -0.17 7.89 16.29
N VAL A 31 0.73 7.08 16.83
CA VAL A 31 1.70 7.50 17.85
C VAL A 31 3.11 7.63 17.32
N GLN A 32 3.42 6.97 16.18
CA GLN A 32 4.75 7.02 15.58
C GLN A 32 4.71 6.65 14.10
N VAL A 33 5.58 7.28 13.30
CA VAL A 33 5.95 6.78 11.97
C VAL A 33 6.94 5.61 12.16
N TYR A 34 6.63 4.46 11.58
CA TYR A 34 7.46 3.25 11.67
C TYR A 34 8.38 3.10 10.46
N VAL A 35 7.86 3.34 9.24
CA VAL A 35 8.62 3.37 8.00
C VAL A 35 8.37 4.69 7.29
N GLU A 36 9.39 5.55 7.26
CA GLU A 36 9.30 6.89 6.64
C GLU A 36 9.26 6.85 5.11
N THR A 37 9.99 5.89 4.52
CA THR A 37 10.05 5.78 3.06
C THR A 37 8.67 5.46 2.49
N PRO A 38 8.30 6.06 1.36
CA PRO A 38 7.05 5.74 0.68
C PRO A 38 6.92 4.26 0.32
N LEU A 39 5.70 3.73 0.32
CA LEU A 39 5.40 2.48 -0.35
C LEU A 39 5.43 2.72 -1.86
N ILE A 40 6.15 1.88 -2.59
CA ILE A 40 6.24 1.99 -4.04
C ILE A 40 5.20 1.09 -4.70
N TRP A 41 4.25 1.70 -5.37
CA TRP A 41 3.25 1.00 -6.16
C TRP A 41 3.71 0.90 -7.60
N GLY A 42 3.90 -0.33 -8.08
CA GLY A 42 4.15 -0.56 -9.50
C GLY A 42 2.87 -0.37 -10.31
N ILE A 43 2.98 0.25 -11.48
CA ILE A 43 1.90 0.38 -12.46
C ILE A 43 2.13 -0.68 -13.53
N HIS A 44 1.24 -1.65 -13.58
CA HIS A 44 1.37 -2.84 -14.40
C HIS A 44 0.32 -2.88 -15.50
N VAL A 45 0.72 -3.36 -16.65
CA VAL A 45 -0.15 -3.72 -17.76
C VAL A 45 0.06 -5.20 -18.10
N ALA A 46 -0.85 -5.82 -18.86
CA ALA A 46 -0.60 -7.16 -19.38
C ALA A 46 0.67 -7.19 -20.23
N ALA A 47 1.40 -8.30 -20.23
CA ALA A 47 2.64 -8.42 -21.00
C ALA A 47 2.47 -8.08 -22.48
N GLN A 48 1.33 -8.45 -23.07
CA GLN A 48 0.99 -8.22 -24.47
C GLN A 48 0.19 -6.92 -24.70
N SER A 49 0.08 -6.08 -23.69
CA SER A 49 -0.64 -4.80 -23.79
C SER A 49 0.02 -3.87 -24.81
N LYS A 50 -0.79 -3.08 -25.51
CA LYS A 50 -0.34 -2.00 -26.41
C LYS A 50 0.25 -0.79 -25.68
N TYR A 51 0.02 -0.67 -24.37
CA TYR A 51 0.48 0.48 -23.59
C TYR A 51 1.96 0.34 -23.22
N GLU A 52 2.78 1.29 -23.68
CA GLU A 52 4.24 1.28 -23.48
C GLU A 52 4.71 2.26 -22.40
N ASN A 53 3.90 3.26 -22.09
CA ASN A 53 4.24 4.30 -21.13
C ASN A 53 3.00 4.79 -20.37
N LEU A 54 3.26 5.49 -19.27
CA LEU A 54 2.24 5.97 -18.35
C LEU A 54 1.22 6.93 -19.00
N ALA A 55 1.67 7.81 -19.90
CA ALA A 55 0.79 8.80 -20.54
C ALA A 55 -0.33 8.15 -21.37
N GLN A 56 -0.09 6.95 -21.89
CA GLN A 56 -1.08 6.21 -22.69
C GLN A 56 -2.22 5.62 -21.83
N LEU A 57 -2.09 5.65 -20.50
CA LEU A 57 -3.12 5.14 -19.59
C LEU A 57 -4.17 6.17 -19.21
N GLU A 58 -4.04 7.43 -19.65
CA GLU A 58 -5.05 8.46 -19.41
C GLU A 58 -6.41 8.03 -19.99
N GLY A 59 -7.46 8.12 -19.19
CA GLY A 59 -8.82 7.73 -19.58
C GLY A 59 -9.06 6.23 -19.75
N THR A 60 -8.08 5.38 -19.40
CA THR A 60 -8.20 3.93 -19.45
C THR A 60 -8.70 3.37 -18.12
N LYS A 61 -9.08 2.08 -18.10
CA LYS A 61 -9.71 1.44 -16.94
C LYS A 61 -8.68 0.82 -16.00
N ALA A 62 -8.66 1.25 -14.74
CA ALA A 62 -7.82 0.68 -13.69
C ALA A 62 -8.48 -0.56 -13.04
N ALA A 63 -7.74 -1.64 -12.89
CA ALA A 63 -8.12 -2.73 -12.00
C ALA A 63 -7.91 -2.30 -10.54
N ILE A 64 -8.91 -2.52 -9.69
CA ILE A 64 -8.84 -2.24 -8.25
C ILE A 64 -9.35 -3.42 -7.44
N SER A 65 -8.80 -3.66 -6.25
CA SER A 65 -9.27 -4.78 -5.43
C SER A 65 -10.71 -4.60 -4.96
N ARG A 66 -11.11 -3.40 -4.57
CA ARG A 66 -12.49 -3.02 -4.19
C ARG A 66 -12.63 -1.51 -4.12
N ILE A 67 -13.86 -1.03 -4.08
CA ILE A 67 -14.13 0.40 -3.81
C ILE A 67 -13.56 0.78 -2.44
N GLY A 68 -12.87 1.91 -2.38
CA GLY A 68 -12.22 2.43 -1.17
C GLY A 68 -10.94 1.67 -0.77
N SER A 69 -10.36 0.86 -1.65
CA SER A 69 -9.08 0.18 -1.43
C SER A 69 -7.87 1.08 -1.68
N GLY A 70 -6.68 0.61 -1.24
CA GLY A 70 -5.42 1.27 -1.57
C GLY A 70 -5.16 1.36 -3.07
N SER A 71 -5.52 0.33 -3.86
CA SER A 71 -5.34 0.36 -5.32
C SER A 71 -6.22 1.42 -5.99
N GLN A 72 -7.45 1.66 -5.50
CA GLN A 72 -8.26 2.76 -5.98
C GLN A 72 -7.66 4.12 -5.58
N LEU A 73 -7.26 4.27 -4.31
CA LEU A 73 -6.64 5.50 -3.83
C LEU A 73 -5.38 5.85 -4.64
N MET A 74 -4.53 4.87 -4.91
CA MET A 74 -3.31 5.10 -5.67
C MET A 74 -3.57 5.41 -7.16
N ALA A 75 -4.66 4.93 -7.73
CA ALA A 75 -5.08 5.36 -9.06
C ALA A 75 -5.42 6.87 -9.07
N TYR A 76 -6.11 7.38 -8.05
CA TYR A 76 -6.35 8.83 -7.89
C TYR A 76 -5.07 9.61 -7.63
N VAL A 77 -4.16 9.11 -6.79
CA VAL A 77 -2.85 9.73 -6.54
C VAL A 77 -2.05 9.83 -7.84
N ASN A 78 -2.01 8.74 -8.62
CA ASN A 78 -1.34 8.74 -9.91
C ASN A 78 -1.96 9.74 -10.89
N ALA A 79 -3.28 9.77 -10.99
CA ALA A 79 -3.97 10.73 -11.83
C ALA A 79 -3.63 12.17 -11.45
N GLY A 80 -3.61 12.49 -10.15
CA GLY A 80 -3.18 13.80 -9.65
C GLY A 80 -1.73 14.14 -10.04
N ASN A 81 -0.80 13.18 -9.89
CA ASN A 81 0.60 13.36 -10.26
C ASN A 81 0.77 13.60 -11.77
N GLN A 82 -0.05 12.95 -12.59
CA GLN A 82 -0.04 13.09 -14.04
C GLN A 82 -0.91 14.26 -14.54
N LYS A 83 -1.63 14.93 -13.65
CA LYS A 83 -2.60 16.01 -13.97
C LYS A 83 -3.76 15.53 -14.87
N TRP A 84 -4.13 14.26 -14.76
CA TRP A 84 -5.31 13.71 -15.44
C TRP A 84 -6.60 14.20 -14.75
N ASP A 85 -7.68 14.25 -15.51
CA ASP A 85 -9.00 14.50 -14.91
C ASP A 85 -9.43 13.31 -14.06
N ALA A 86 -9.57 13.51 -12.76
CA ALA A 86 -10.00 12.47 -11.82
C ALA A 86 -11.40 11.91 -12.15
N ASN A 87 -12.27 12.68 -12.85
CA ASN A 87 -13.59 12.22 -13.27
C ASN A 87 -13.53 11.26 -14.47
N SER A 88 -12.41 11.23 -15.19
CA SER A 88 -12.21 10.29 -16.30
C SER A 88 -11.79 8.88 -15.84
N LEU A 89 -11.44 8.71 -14.55
CA LEU A 89 -11.05 7.43 -14.01
C LEU A 89 -12.22 6.44 -14.00
N SER A 90 -12.00 5.27 -14.55
CA SER A 90 -12.93 4.15 -14.52
C SER A 90 -12.27 2.93 -13.90
N PHE A 91 -13.07 2.07 -13.27
CA PHE A 91 -12.54 0.98 -12.45
C PHE A 91 -13.17 -0.37 -12.79
N GLU A 92 -12.35 -1.42 -12.77
CA GLU A 92 -12.75 -2.81 -12.74
C GLU A 92 -12.46 -3.40 -11.37
N ILE A 93 -13.46 -4.01 -10.71
CA ILE A 93 -13.27 -4.62 -9.39
C ILE A 93 -12.81 -6.05 -9.56
N VAL A 94 -11.57 -6.33 -9.17
CA VAL A 94 -10.90 -7.62 -9.39
C VAL A 94 -10.70 -8.45 -8.12
N ASN A 95 -10.99 -7.89 -6.95
CA ASN A 95 -10.87 -8.47 -5.60
C ASN A 95 -9.45 -8.93 -5.21
N THR A 96 -8.76 -9.69 -6.05
CA THR A 96 -7.46 -10.32 -5.77
C THR A 96 -6.43 -9.99 -6.85
N ILE A 97 -5.16 -10.33 -6.59
CA ILE A 97 -4.09 -10.24 -7.60
C ILE A 97 -4.39 -11.18 -8.78
N ASP A 98 -4.90 -12.38 -8.53
CA ASP A 98 -5.27 -13.33 -9.60
C ASP A 98 -6.41 -12.76 -10.45
N GLY A 99 -7.39 -12.09 -9.82
CA GLY A 99 -8.43 -11.37 -10.55
C GLY A 99 -7.86 -10.25 -11.43
N ALA A 100 -6.81 -9.56 -10.96
CA ALA A 100 -6.12 -8.55 -11.78
C ALA A 100 -5.37 -9.20 -12.96
N VAL A 101 -4.74 -10.36 -12.76
CA VAL A 101 -4.12 -11.12 -13.86
C VAL A 101 -5.16 -11.44 -14.93
N THR A 102 -6.31 -11.98 -14.53
CA THR A 102 -7.41 -12.29 -15.45
C THR A 102 -7.89 -11.05 -16.19
N ALA A 103 -8.23 -9.98 -15.45
CA ALA A 103 -8.78 -8.76 -16.03
C ALA A 103 -7.83 -8.07 -17.03
N LEU A 104 -6.53 -8.02 -16.75
CA LEU A 104 -5.56 -7.44 -17.66
C LEU A 104 -5.32 -8.35 -18.89
N THR A 105 -5.32 -9.67 -18.71
CA THR A 105 -5.12 -10.64 -19.80
C THR A 105 -6.31 -10.66 -20.75
N GLU A 106 -7.53 -10.58 -20.23
CA GLU A 106 -8.77 -10.56 -21.00
C GLU A 106 -9.13 -9.17 -21.54
N GLY A 107 -8.42 -8.10 -21.08
CA GLY A 107 -8.64 -6.73 -21.52
C GLY A 107 -9.89 -6.08 -20.93
N THR A 108 -10.43 -6.60 -19.83
CA THR A 108 -11.54 -5.96 -19.08
C THR A 108 -11.05 -4.80 -18.22
N ALA A 109 -9.74 -4.74 -17.92
CA ALA A 109 -9.02 -3.60 -17.38
C ALA A 109 -7.71 -3.39 -18.15
N ASP A 110 -7.19 -2.17 -18.12
CA ASP A 110 -6.02 -1.76 -18.89
C ASP A 110 -4.75 -1.76 -18.04
N TYR A 111 -4.85 -1.39 -16.75
CA TYR A 111 -3.71 -1.37 -15.84
C TYR A 111 -4.11 -1.73 -14.41
N PHE A 112 -3.10 -2.14 -13.60
CA PHE A 112 -3.24 -2.50 -12.20
C PHE A 112 -2.13 -1.87 -11.38
N MET A 113 -2.49 -1.26 -10.25
CA MET A 113 -1.52 -0.72 -9.30
C MET A 113 -1.48 -1.58 -8.05
N TRP A 114 -0.27 -2.03 -7.69
CA TRP A 114 -0.03 -2.84 -6.50
C TRP A 114 1.40 -2.65 -5.99
N GLU A 115 1.66 -3.07 -4.73
CA GLU A 115 2.99 -3.02 -4.17
C GLU A 115 3.97 -3.80 -5.08
N ARG A 116 5.06 -3.14 -5.46
CA ARG A 116 5.90 -3.59 -6.59
C ARG A 116 6.64 -4.91 -6.34
N PHE A 117 6.99 -5.20 -5.06
CA PHE A 117 7.69 -6.45 -4.74
C PHE A 117 6.73 -7.64 -4.76
N MET A 118 5.49 -7.46 -4.34
CA MET A 118 4.47 -8.50 -4.41
C MET A 118 4.12 -8.89 -5.85
N THR A 119 4.21 -7.94 -6.78
CA THR A 119 3.92 -8.19 -8.21
C THR A 119 5.16 -8.54 -9.03
N GLN A 120 6.35 -8.40 -8.46
CA GLN A 120 7.61 -8.73 -9.17
C GLN A 120 7.61 -10.16 -9.74
N PRO A 121 7.14 -11.21 -9.04
CA PRO A 121 7.07 -12.56 -9.61
C PRO A 121 6.21 -12.67 -10.88
N LEU A 122 5.18 -11.82 -11.02
CA LEU A 122 4.33 -11.78 -12.23
C LEU A 122 5.04 -11.08 -13.39
N VAL A 123 5.87 -10.08 -13.09
CA VAL A 123 6.73 -9.42 -14.07
C VAL A 123 7.83 -10.40 -14.55
N ASP A 124 8.50 -11.09 -13.62
CA ASP A 124 9.54 -12.06 -13.93
C ASP A 124 9.04 -13.24 -14.77
N LYS A 125 7.79 -13.64 -14.57
CA LYS A 125 7.11 -14.67 -15.38
C LYS A 125 6.58 -14.16 -16.73
N GLY A 126 6.72 -12.88 -17.03
CA GLY A 126 6.21 -12.28 -18.26
C GLY A 126 4.69 -12.25 -18.37
N ILE A 127 3.98 -12.22 -17.21
CA ILE A 127 2.52 -12.07 -17.14
C ILE A 127 2.17 -10.58 -17.18
N PHE A 128 2.90 -9.77 -16.40
CA PHE A 128 2.79 -8.32 -16.38
C PHE A 128 4.05 -7.66 -16.95
N ARG A 129 3.88 -6.44 -17.47
CA ARG A 129 4.96 -5.46 -17.61
C ARG A 129 4.72 -4.33 -16.62
N ARG A 130 5.73 -3.96 -15.85
CA ARG A 130 5.70 -2.75 -15.03
C ARG A 130 6.21 -1.59 -15.87
N ILE A 131 5.35 -0.61 -16.16
CA ILE A 131 5.66 0.52 -17.03
C ILE A 131 6.02 1.79 -16.27
N ALA A 132 5.67 1.87 -14.99
CA ALA A 132 6.01 2.98 -14.11
C ALA A 132 5.90 2.58 -12.63
N ASP A 133 6.41 3.44 -11.76
CA ASP A 133 6.21 3.38 -10.31
C ASP A 133 5.51 4.66 -9.81
N CYS A 134 4.65 4.50 -8.82
CA CYS A 134 3.98 5.60 -8.12
C CYS A 134 4.23 5.48 -6.61
N PRO A 135 5.14 6.26 -6.02
CA PRO A 135 5.33 6.28 -4.58
C PRO A 135 4.13 6.94 -3.88
N THR A 136 3.80 6.45 -2.68
CA THR A 136 2.81 7.14 -1.83
C THR A 136 3.36 8.51 -1.42
N PRO A 137 2.54 9.59 -1.37
CA PRO A 137 2.99 10.89 -0.88
C PRO A 137 3.00 10.99 0.66
N TRP A 138 3.01 9.86 1.35
CA TRP A 138 3.05 9.72 2.81
C TRP A 138 3.97 8.56 3.22
N PRO A 139 4.40 8.53 4.51
CA PRO A 139 5.15 7.42 5.08
C PRO A 139 4.41 6.08 4.94
N CYS A 140 5.15 5.00 4.68
CA CYS A 140 4.55 3.70 4.39
C CYS A 140 3.76 3.13 5.56
N PHE A 141 4.40 3.00 6.74
CA PHE A 141 3.80 2.39 7.92
C PHE A 141 3.88 3.29 9.14
N VAL A 142 2.83 3.20 9.95
CA VAL A 142 2.73 3.88 11.24
C VAL A 142 2.40 2.88 12.35
N VAL A 143 2.72 3.26 13.59
CA VAL A 143 2.23 2.58 14.80
C VAL A 143 0.95 3.27 15.22
N ALA A 144 -0.13 2.52 15.31
CA ALA A 144 -1.42 2.98 15.79
C ALA A 144 -1.80 2.23 17.08
N VAL A 145 -2.39 2.96 18.03
CA VAL A 145 -2.79 2.47 19.35
C VAL A 145 -4.23 2.87 19.61
N ARG A 146 -5.01 2.00 20.22
CA ARG A 146 -6.36 2.34 20.70
C ARG A 146 -6.27 3.46 21.73
N GLU A 147 -7.14 4.46 21.64
CA GLU A 147 -7.14 5.61 22.57
C GLU A 147 -7.32 5.19 24.03
N GLU A 148 -8.18 4.21 24.30
CA GLU A 148 -8.38 3.67 25.64
C GLU A 148 -7.06 3.15 26.24
N ILE A 149 -6.32 2.35 25.50
CA ILE A 149 -5.03 1.76 25.95
C ILE A 149 -3.97 2.83 26.12
N LEU A 150 -3.90 3.78 25.17
CA LEU A 150 -2.97 4.91 25.25
C LEU A 150 -3.20 5.76 26.51
N ASN A 151 -4.47 6.00 26.87
CA ASN A 151 -4.83 6.79 28.04
C ASN A 151 -4.62 6.04 29.37
N GLN A 152 -4.91 4.73 29.41
CA GLN A 152 -4.78 3.91 30.61
C GLN A 152 -3.35 3.46 30.89
N ASN A 153 -2.51 3.31 29.85
CA ASN A 153 -1.18 2.70 29.94
C ASN A 153 -0.09 3.49 29.18
N PRO A 154 0.01 4.81 29.34
CA PRO A 154 0.94 5.63 28.53
C PRO A 154 2.40 5.22 28.70
N GLU A 155 2.81 4.82 29.90
CA GLU A 155 4.19 4.39 30.19
C GLU A 155 4.53 3.07 29.48
N ILE A 156 3.56 2.13 29.40
CA ILE A 156 3.76 0.86 28.70
C ILE A 156 3.92 1.14 27.21
N ILE A 157 3.09 2.01 26.63
CA ILE A 157 3.19 2.40 25.21
C ILE A 157 4.55 3.03 24.93
N THR A 158 5.01 3.95 25.78
CA THR A 158 6.33 4.57 25.66
C THR A 158 7.45 3.52 25.64
N LYS A 159 7.45 2.59 26.58
CA LYS A 159 8.44 1.50 26.62
C LYS A 159 8.42 0.59 25.39
N ILE A 160 7.23 0.29 24.87
CA ILE A 160 7.09 -0.50 23.63
C ILE A 160 7.72 0.24 22.45
N LEU A 161 7.45 1.56 22.31
CA LEU A 161 8.05 2.37 21.26
C LEU A 161 9.57 2.49 21.40
N GLU A 162 10.09 2.63 22.61
CA GLU A 162 11.55 2.61 22.88
C GLU A 162 12.20 1.31 22.42
N VAL A 163 11.58 0.15 22.74
CA VAL A 163 12.07 -1.16 22.31
C VAL A 163 12.03 -1.28 20.78
N ILE A 164 10.94 -0.86 20.14
CA ILE A 164 10.84 -0.83 18.67
C ILE A 164 11.98 0.02 18.09
N ASN A 165 12.15 1.25 18.58
CA ASN A 165 13.15 2.19 18.09
C ASN A 165 14.57 1.67 18.26
N SER A 166 14.89 1.11 19.43
CA SER A 166 16.20 0.52 19.70
C SER A 166 16.55 -0.62 18.72
N ASN A 167 15.57 -1.48 18.43
CA ASN A 167 15.80 -2.60 17.50
C ASN A 167 15.88 -2.13 16.05
N THR A 168 15.06 -1.17 15.63
CA THR A 168 15.09 -0.66 14.25
C THR A 168 16.34 0.15 13.94
N LEU A 169 16.85 0.93 14.89
CA LEU A 169 18.12 1.66 14.74
C LEU A 169 19.30 0.71 14.51
N ASN A 170 19.31 -0.42 15.21
CA ASN A 170 20.37 -1.41 15.10
C ASN A 170 20.20 -2.38 13.91
N PHE A 171 19.05 -2.37 13.24
CA PHE A 171 18.73 -3.35 12.20
C PHE A 171 19.75 -3.36 11.05
N LYS A 172 20.17 -2.19 10.57
CA LYS A 172 21.14 -2.06 9.46
C LYS A 172 22.55 -2.52 9.84
N SER A 173 22.89 -2.52 11.13
CA SER A 173 24.20 -2.93 11.64
C SER A 173 24.28 -4.44 11.91
N LEU A 174 23.20 -5.19 11.79
CA LEU A 174 23.19 -6.63 12.01
C LEU A 174 24.02 -7.34 10.95
N PRO A 175 25.01 -8.18 11.34
CA PRO A 175 25.82 -8.92 10.39
C PRO A 175 24.95 -9.86 9.55
N ASN A 176 25.18 -9.89 8.26
CA ASN A 176 24.49 -10.74 7.29
C ASN A 176 22.96 -10.50 7.19
N ILE A 177 22.48 -9.31 7.51
CA ILE A 177 21.04 -8.98 7.46
C ILE A 177 20.41 -9.32 6.10
N ILE A 178 21.10 -9.00 5.01
CA ILE A 178 20.63 -9.28 3.63
C ILE A 178 20.46 -10.80 3.41
N LYS A 179 21.41 -11.62 3.91
CA LYS A 179 21.33 -13.09 3.80
C LYS A 179 20.20 -13.68 4.63
N LYS A 180 19.82 -13.02 5.75
CA LYS A 180 18.72 -13.47 6.62
C LYS A 180 17.33 -13.10 6.07
N LEU A 181 17.27 -12.08 5.20
CA LEU A 181 16.03 -11.63 4.56
C LEU A 181 15.76 -12.32 3.22
N ALA A 182 16.75 -13.02 2.65
CA ALA A 182 16.65 -13.72 1.36
C ALA A 182 16.21 -15.19 1.49
N VAL A 183 15.44 -15.53 2.53
CA VAL A 183 14.87 -16.88 2.75
C VAL A 183 13.42 -16.92 2.29
#